data_e89b7588917ca89fc420b2396a2d1424
#
_entry.id   e89b7588917ca89fc420b2396a2d1424
#
_cell.length_a   1.000
_cell.length_b   1.000
_cell.length_c   1.000
_cell.angle_alpha   90.00
_cell.angle_beta   90.00
_cell.angle_gamma   90.00
#
_symmetry.space_group_name_H-M   'P 1'
#
loop_
_entity.id
_entity.type
_entity.pdbx_description
1 polymer ?
#
loop_
_entity_poly.entity_id
_entity_poly.type
_entity_poly.pdbx_seq_one_letter_code
_entity_poly.pdbx_strand_id
1 'polypeptide(L)'
;MNKKVLFVGLLAGCFGMNAFAATEIYVSASTGNDSYNGASWETAYKTLQYAVASVKENEETIIYLEANTTFDTGGQLDFGENKNVTIIGENTTLRAALQAGKDGGEGARIMRAATGCNLTVKGLTFLNGRQVTYQPAGGLYFAGNTLVVDSCQFIDNESGSGGSGICARAKDVTVRNSYFDGNYVYSNYGTGAALIQAGVNNGDAGSLLVENCTFYRNDVPGAGTAISTSDAAVGYSNVESVKVVNCTFVGNTSEAVYTPDIESSVSNQGAIDVTESADATIYVINNTFYDNDGALRIGDIYKGELVMLNNLIFANGA
;
A
#
# COMPACT_ATOMS: atom_id res chain seq x y z
N MET A 1 -28.31 -28.71 -40.21
CA MET A 1 -29.03 -27.71 -39.40
C MET A 1 -28.06 -26.61 -39.00
N ASN A 2 -28.06 -25.51 -39.74
CA ASN A 2 -27.17 -24.37 -39.50
C ASN A 2 -27.80 -23.45 -38.46
N LYS A 3 -27.18 -23.29 -37.29
CA LYS A 3 -27.55 -22.25 -36.34
C LYS A 3 -26.82 -20.96 -36.71
N LYS A 4 -27.56 -19.99 -37.26
CA LYS A 4 -27.10 -18.61 -37.42
C LYS A 4 -27.08 -17.95 -36.04
N VAL A 5 -25.90 -17.49 -35.62
CA VAL A 5 -25.76 -16.60 -34.45
C VAL A 5 -26.02 -15.18 -34.95
N LEU A 6 -27.06 -14.57 -34.42
CA LEU A 6 -27.43 -13.18 -34.68
C LEU A 6 -26.57 -12.24 -33.80
N PHE A 7 -25.65 -11.51 -34.41
CA PHE A 7 -24.94 -10.42 -33.75
C PHE A 7 -25.87 -9.19 -33.71
N VAL A 8 -26.36 -8.84 -32.53
CA VAL A 8 -27.04 -7.55 -32.33
C VAL A 8 -25.93 -6.50 -32.06
N GLY A 9 -25.64 -5.72 -33.08
CA GLY A 9 -24.77 -4.56 -32.97
C GLY A 9 -25.45 -3.46 -32.16
N LEU A 10 -24.94 -3.14 -30.99
CA LEU A 10 -25.33 -1.95 -30.23
C LEU A 10 -24.61 -0.75 -30.86
N LEU A 11 -25.36 0.15 -31.49
CA LEU A 11 -24.86 1.45 -31.94
C LEU A 11 -24.58 2.29 -30.67
N ALA A 12 -23.34 2.34 -30.24
CA ALA A 12 -22.87 3.34 -29.29
C ALA A 12 -22.62 4.64 -30.04
N GLY A 13 -23.39 5.67 -29.70
CA GLY A 13 -23.23 7.01 -30.23
C GLY A 13 -21.83 7.56 -29.94
N CYS A 14 -21.15 7.97 -30.98
CA CYS A 14 -19.87 8.67 -30.94
C CYS A 14 -20.04 10.03 -30.22
N PHE A 15 -19.79 10.09 -28.92
CA PHE A 15 -19.20 11.28 -28.35
C PHE A 15 -17.69 11.08 -28.44
N GLY A 16 -17.03 11.86 -29.27
CA GLY A 16 -15.60 11.84 -29.42
C GLY A 16 -14.90 12.32 -28.16
N MET A 17 -14.69 11.44 -27.20
CA MET A 17 -13.59 11.59 -26.26
C MET A 17 -12.35 11.08 -27.00
N ASN A 18 -11.45 11.99 -27.33
CA ASN A 18 -10.10 11.61 -27.71
C ASN A 18 -9.48 10.91 -26.49
N ALA A 19 -9.63 9.60 -26.41
CA ALA A 19 -8.80 8.81 -25.52
C ALA A 19 -7.38 8.93 -26.08
N PHE A 20 -6.57 9.78 -25.49
CA PHE A 20 -5.13 9.76 -25.74
C PHE A 20 -4.65 8.36 -25.31
N ALA A 21 -3.91 7.69 -26.20
CA ALA A 21 -3.27 6.43 -25.85
C ALA A 21 -2.32 6.71 -24.67
N ALA A 22 -2.30 5.81 -23.69
CA ALA A 22 -1.36 5.92 -22.58
C ALA A 22 0.08 5.98 -23.10
N THR A 23 0.90 6.82 -22.48
CA THR A 23 2.34 6.83 -22.76
C THR A 23 2.97 5.58 -22.14
N GLU A 24 3.62 4.76 -22.95
CA GLU A 24 4.35 3.59 -22.46
C GLU A 24 5.83 3.90 -22.24
N ILE A 25 6.36 3.48 -21.11
CA ILE A 25 7.76 3.64 -20.71
C ILE A 25 8.32 2.27 -20.33
N TYR A 26 9.46 1.92 -20.88
CA TYR A 26 10.15 0.66 -20.62
C TYR A 26 11.44 0.88 -19.84
N VAL A 27 11.67 0.05 -18.83
CA VAL A 27 12.86 0.13 -17.95
C VAL A 27 13.53 -1.23 -17.86
N SER A 28 14.79 -1.31 -18.23
CA SER A 28 15.60 -2.53 -18.18
C SER A 28 16.92 -2.27 -17.48
N ALA A 29 17.16 -2.90 -16.35
CA ALA A 29 18.42 -2.78 -15.63
C ALA A 29 19.58 -3.47 -16.37
N SER A 30 19.28 -4.50 -17.18
CA SER A 30 20.28 -5.29 -17.90
C SER A 30 20.73 -4.63 -19.20
N THR A 31 19.80 -4.13 -20.01
CA THR A 31 20.06 -3.62 -21.36
C THR A 31 19.73 -2.14 -21.57
N GLY A 32 19.09 -1.52 -20.61
CA GLY A 32 18.65 -0.13 -20.69
C GLY A 32 19.79 0.88 -20.66
N ASN A 33 19.49 2.08 -21.14
CA ASN A 33 20.39 3.23 -21.10
C ASN A 33 19.57 4.52 -20.91
N ASP A 34 19.93 5.32 -19.92
CA ASP A 34 19.20 6.54 -19.57
C ASP A 34 19.38 7.68 -20.61
N SER A 35 20.22 7.49 -21.62
CA SER A 35 20.26 8.37 -22.80
C SER A 35 19.22 8.01 -23.86
N TYR A 36 18.50 6.91 -23.74
CA TYR A 36 17.43 6.49 -24.63
C TYR A 36 16.12 7.21 -24.30
N ASN A 37 15.06 6.94 -25.07
CA ASN A 37 13.77 7.59 -24.90
C ASN A 37 12.72 6.77 -24.11
N GLY A 38 13.05 5.55 -23.73
CA GLY A 38 12.17 4.65 -22.96
C GLY A 38 10.96 4.11 -23.72
N ALA A 39 10.86 4.30 -25.04
CA ALA A 39 9.62 4.02 -25.79
C ALA A 39 9.44 2.54 -26.20
N SER A 40 10.44 1.70 -26.00
CA SER A 40 10.39 0.26 -26.28
C SER A 40 11.45 -0.48 -25.45
N TRP A 41 11.44 -1.80 -25.44
CA TRP A 41 12.51 -2.59 -24.80
C TRP A 41 13.90 -2.34 -25.40
N GLU A 42 14.00 -2.07 -26.70
CA GLU A 42 15.27 -1.76 -27.38
C GLU A 42 15.82 -0.39 -26.98
N THR A 43 14.94 0.51 -26.60
CA THR A 43 15.28 1.88 -26.20
C THR A 43 14.93 2.17 -24.74
N ALA A 44 14.87 1.12 -23.90
CA ALA A 44 14.48 1.20 -22.50
C ALA A 44 15.43 2.11 -21.70
N TYR A 45 14.89 2.80 -20.72
CA TYR A 45 15.70 3.44 -19.67
C TYR A 45 16.42 2.39 -18.83
N LYS A 46 17.54 2.75 -18.24
CA LYS A 46 18.27 1.88 -17.33
C LYS A 46 17.75 1.96 -15.91
N THR A 47 17.36 3.15 -15.48
CA THR A 47 16.98 3.43 -14.10
C THR A 47 15.53 3.88 -13.98
N LEU A 48 14.93 3.52 -12.84
CA LEU A 48 13.59 3.97 -12.48
C LEU A 48 13.50 5.49 -12.29
N GLN A 49 14.57 6.13 -11.87
CA GLN A 49 14.63 7.57 -11.69
C GLN A 49 14.36 8.32 -13.00
N TYR A 50 14.91 7.85 -14.11
CA TYR A 50 14.64 8.44 -15.43
C TYR A 50 13.20 8.19 -15.87
N ALA A 51 12.66 6.99 -15.66
CA ALA A 51 11.28 6.69 -15.97
C ALA A 51 10.32 7.60 -15.18
N VAL A 52 10.53 7.72 -13.87
CA VAL A 52 9.70 8.57 -12.99
C VAL A 52 9.79 10.04 -13.41
N ALA A 53 10.98 10.55 -13.73
CA ALA A 53 11.19 11.93 -14.19
C ALA A 53 10.51 12.21 -15.56
N SER A 54 10.24 11.18 -16.35
CA SER A 54 9.60 11.29 -17.67
C SER A 54 8.07 11.34 -17.60
N VAL A 55 7.46 10.99 -16.45
CA VAL A 55 6.00 10.99 -16.27
C VAL A 55 5.47 12.42 -16.26
N LYS A 56 4.51 12.70 -17.12
CA LYS A 56 3.87 14.00 -17.21
C LYS A 56 2.63 14.09 -16.34
N GLU A 57 2.27 15.32 -15.98
CA GLU A 57 1.04 15.58 -15.23
C GLU A 57 -0.20 15.39 -16.12
N ASN A 58 -1.25 14.84 -15.53
CA ASN A 58 -2.55 14.64 -16.16
C ASN A 58 -2.52 13.78 -17.45
N GLU A 59 -1.41 13.08 -17.71
CA GLU A 59 -1.30 12.09 -18.78
C GLU A 59 -1.26 10.68 -18.18
N GLU A 60 -1.94 9.74 -18.82
CA GLU A 60 -1.85 8.33 -18.42
C GLU A 60 -0.50 7.75 -18.86
N THR A 61 0.22 7.17 -17.93
CA THR A 61 1.54 6.56 -18.20
C THR A 61 1.57 5.14 -17.66
N ILE A 62 2.06 4.21 -18.49
CA ILE A 62 2.32 2.82 -18.10
C ILE A 62 3.83 2.61 -18.12
N ILE A 63 4.39 2.20 -16.99
CA ILE A 63 5.81 1.87 -16.86
C ILE A 63 5.96 0.36 -16.77
N TYR A 64 6.61 -0.24 -17.77
CA TYR A 64 6.95 -1.66 -17.80
C TYR A 64 8.36 -1.88 -17.30
N LEU A 65 8.52 -2.74 -16.31
CA LEU A 65 9.81 -3.10 -15.74
C LEU A 65 10.27 -4.47 -16.23
N GLU A 66 11.57 -4.60 -16.43
CA GLU A 66 12.19 -5.88 -16.78
C GLU A 66 11.83 -6.95 -15.74
N ALA A 67 11.33 -8.09 -16.25
CA ALA A 67 10.91 -9.21 -15.40
C ALA A 67 12.08 -9.87 -14.70
N ASN A 68 11.83 -10.53 -13.55
CA ASN A 68 12.81 -11.28 -12.76
C ASN A 68 14.07 -10.47 -12.40
N THR A 69 13.90 -9.17 -12.17
CA THR A 69 15.02 -8.23 -11.98
C THR A 69 14.88 -7.46 -10.66
N THR A 70 16.00 -7.14 -10.06
CA THR A 70 16.06 -6.24 -8.91
C THR A 70 16.57 -4.87 -9.36
N PHE A 71 15.78 -3.83 -9.09
CA PHE A 71 16.15 -2.44 -9.25
C PHE A 71 16.52 -1.87 -7.88
N ASP A 72 17.78 -1.45 -7.72
CA ASP A 72 18.20 -0.64 -6.58
C ASP A 72 17.73 0.80 -6.79
N THR A 73 16.84 1.29 -5.95
CA THR A 73 16.24 2.61 -6.14
C THR A 73 17.21 3.75 -5.81
N GLY A 74 18.28 3.50 -5.07
CA GLY A 74 19.30 4.51 -4.72
C GLY A 74 18.77 5.67 -3.88
N GLY A 75 17.45 5.85 -3.82
CA GLY A 75 16.74 6.92 -3.12
C GLY A 75 15.24 6.79 -3.39
N GLN A 76 14.44 7.72 -2.87
CA GLN A 76 13.01 7.74 -3.07
C GLN A 76 12.64 7.99 -4.55
N LEU A 77 11.82 7.15 -5.12
CA LEU A 77 11.14 7.40 -6.39
C LEU A 77 9.95 8.33 -6.12
N ASP A 78 10.03 9.57 -6.52
CA ASP A 78 9.01 10.59 -6.26
C ASP A 78 8.27 10.98 -7.54
N PHE A 79 6.99 10.63 -7.63
CA PHE A 79 6.14 10.99 -8.75
C PHE A 79 5.60 12.44 -8.67
N GLY A 80 5.75 13.11 -7.51
CA GLY A 80 5.16 14.43 -7.31
C GLY A 80 3.63 14.39 -7.31
N GLU A 81 2.98 15.35 -7.97
CA GLU A 81 1.53 15.57 -7.94
C GLU A 81 0.89 15.34 -9.32
N ASN A 82 -0.43 15.10 -9.32
CA ASN A 82 -1.28 15.04 -10.52
C ASN A 82 -0.81 14.02 -11.58
N LYS A 83 -0.29 12.88 -11.14
CA LYS A 83 0.19 11.82 -12.03
C LYS A 83 -0.81 10.65 -12.11
N ASN A 84 -1.01 10.12 -13.31
CA ASN A 84 -1.78 8.91 -13.55
C ASN A 84 -0.83 7.83 -14.04
N VAL A 85 -0.44 6.91 -13.14
CA VAL A 85 0.64 5.97 -13.39
C VAL A 85 0.22 4.54 -13.10
N THR A 86 0.53 3.65 -14.03
CA THR A 86 0.52 2.20 -13.81
C THR A 86 1.93 1.66 -13.93
N ILE A 87 2.43 0.96 -12.92
CA ILE A 87 3.74 0.31 -12.92
C ILE A 87 3.54 -1.20 -12.91
N ILE A 88 4.09 -1.87 -13.89
CA ILE A 88 3.93 -3.31 -14.08
C ILE A 88 5.31 -3.98 -14.06
N GLY A 89 5.44 -4.95 -13.16
CA GLY A 89 6.56 -5.88 -13.14
C GLY A 89 6.06 -7.33 -13.13
N GLU A 90 6.95 -8.26 -13.36
CA GLU A 90 6.74 -9.68 -13.20
C GLU A 90 7.89 -10.26 -12.39
N ASN A 91 7.63 -10.63 -11.14
CA ASN A 91 8.69 -11.02 -10.20
C ASN A 91 9.83 -9.99 -10.13
N THR A 92 9.46 -8.70 -10.08
CA THR A 92 10.40 -7.58 -10.13
C THR A 92 10.51 -6.93 -8.75
N THR A 93 11.73 -6.76 -8.26
CA THR A 93 12.01 -6.19 -6.94
C THR A 93 12.48 -4.76 -7.05
N LEU A 94 11.84 -3.86 -6.30
CA LEU A 94 12.29 -2.52 -5.99
C LEU A 94 12.94 -2.55 -4.62
N ARG A 95 14.26 -2.37 -4.55
CA ARG A 95 15.01 -2.49 -3.32
C ARG A 95 15.61 -1.14 -2.93
N ALA A 96 15.32 -0.69 -1.72
CA ALA A 96 16.06 0.43 -1.15
C ALA A 96 17.49 -0.03 -0.81
N ALA A 97 18.46 0.84 -1.05
CA ALA A 97 19.83 0.58 -0.63
C ALA A 97 19.88 0.41 0.89
N LEU A 98 20.39 -0.74 1.37
CA LEU A 98 20.63 -0.96 2.78
C LEU A 98 21.73 0.00 3.21
N GLN A 99 21.39 1.02 3.98
CA GLN A 99 22.40 1.76 4.73
C GLN A 99 22.71 1.01 6.04
N ALA A 100 23.97 0.86 6.34
CA ALA A 100 24.42 0.03 7.45
C ALA A 100 23.90 0.58 8.79
N GLY A 101 23.18 -0.27 9.53
CA GLY A 101 22.75 -0.07 10.91
C GLY A 101 21.23 -0.01 11.07
N LYS A 102 20.68 -1.01 11.76
CA LYS A 102 19.28 -1.00 12.20
C LYS A 102 18.96 0.14 13.19
N ASP A 103 19.95 0.81 13.73
CA ASP A 103 19.82 1.78 14.82
C ASP A 103 20.18 3.19 14.36
N GLY A 104 19.37 3.79 13.47
CA GLY A 104 19.44 5.21 13.15
C GLY A 104 20.24 5.60 11.90
N GLY A 105 20.56 4.67 11.01
CA GLY A 105 21.12 4.99 9.69
C GLY A 105 20.07 5.63 8.78
N GLU A 106 20.51 6.57 7.93
CA GLU A 106 19.66 7.15 6.90
C GLU A 106 19.15 6.05 5.98
N GLY A 107 17.84 5.92 5.83
CA GLY A 107 17.16 5.03 4.89
C GLY A 107 16.41 5.85 3.85
N ALA A 108 16.01 5.20 2.77
CA ALA A 108 15.13 5.80 1.78
C ALA A 108 13.81 5.05 1.69
N ARG A 109 12.71 5.78 1.67
CA ARG A 109 11.44 5.26 1.18
C ARG A 109 11.61 4.82 -0.26
N ILE A 110 10.97 3.71 -0.65
CA ILE A 110 11.08 3.25 -2.03
C ILE A 110 10.30 4.16 -2.97
N MET A 111 9.03 4.45 -2.65
CA MET A 111 8.16 5.19 -3.57
C MET A 111 7.24 6.19 -2.85
N ARG A 112 7.03 7.33 -3.51
CA ARG A 112 6.07 8.36 -3.10
C ARG A 112 5.27 8.85 -4.30
N ALA A 113 3.97 9.03 -4.11
CA ALA A 113 3.11 9.79 -5.00
C ALA A 113 2.22 10.72 -4.18
N ALA A 114 2.08 11.96 -4.63
CA ALA A 114 1.45 13.03 -3.86
C ALA A 114 0.03 13.35 -4.35
N THR A 115 -0.47 14.52 -3.98
CA THR A 115 -1.83 15.00 -4.22
C THR A 115 -2.24 14.90 -5.70
N GLY A 116 -3.47 14.49 -5.93
CA GLY A 116 -4.05 14.39 -7.27
C GLY A 116 -3.61 13.17 -8.09
N CYS A 117 -2.71 12.33 -7.55
CA CYS A 117 -2.26 11.13 -8.24
C CYS A 117 -3.30 10.03 -8.25
N ASN A 118 -3.27 9.22 -9.33
CA ASN A 118 -3.82 7.87 -9.38
C ASN A 118 -2.65 6.91 -9.66
N LEU A 119 -2.50 5.90 -8.82
CA LEU A 119 -1.37 4.97 -8.91
C LEU A 119 -1.86 3.52 -8.90
N THR A 120 -1.42 2.75 -9.88
CA THR A 120 -1.53 1.30 -9.89
C THR A 120 -0.15 0.68 -9.88
N VAL A 121 0.11 -0.23 -8.95
CA VAL A 121 1.34 -1.04 -8.90
C VAL A 121 0.98 -2.51 -8.99
N LYS A 122 1.67 -3.26 -9.85
CA LYS A 122 1.35 -4.64 -10.13
C LYS A 122 2.57 -5.53 -10.29
N GLY A 123 2.58 -6.68 -9.60
CA GLY A 123 3.62 -7.71 -9.71
C GLY A 123 5.00 -7.30 -9.18
N LEU A 124 5.04 -6.41 -8.19
CA LEU A 124 6.25 -5.82 -7.65
C LEU A 124 6.52 -6.29 -6.22
N THR A 125 7.80 -6.43 -5.88
CA THR A 125 8.26 -6.56 -4.49
C THR A 125 8.90 -5.25 -4.03
N PHE A 126 8.39 -4.67 -2.94
CA PHE A 126 8.96 -3.51 -2.24
C PHE A 126 9.79 -4.04 -1.07
N LEU A 127 11.12 -3.97 -1.17
CA LEU A 127 12.05 -4.62 -0.25
C LEU A 127 12.94 -3.61 0.48
N ASN A 128 12.98 -3.69 1.81
CA ASN A 128 13.89 -2.94 2.68
C ASN A 128 13.73 -1.41 2.59
N GLY A 129 12.56 -0.90 2.21
CA GLY A 129 12.28 0.53 2.26
C GLY A 129 12.35 1.04 3.70
N ARG A 130 12.96 2.21 3.93
CA ARG A 130 13.13 2.74 5.27
C ARG A 130 12.88 4.24 5.36
N GLN A 131 12.15 4.65 6.38
CA GLN A 131 11.95 6.06 6.70
C GLN A 131 12.26 6.31 8.18
N VAL A 132 13.40 6.96 8.43
CA VAL A 132 14.04 7.05 9.76
C VAL A 132 13.53 8.16 10.67
N THR A 133 12.75 9.09 10.17
CA THR A 133 12.11 10.13 11.00
C THR A 133 10.68 9.71 11.34
N TYR A 134 9.99 10.46 12.21
CA TYR A 134 8.56 10.26 12.50
C TYR A 134 7.68 10.43 11.25
N GLN A 135 8.06 9.78 10.15
CA GLN A 135 7.35 9.80 8.88
C GLN A 135 6.87 8.40 8.53
N PRO A 136 5.71 8.26 7.87
CA PRO A 136 5.16 6.97 7.49
C PRO A 136 5.83 6.39 6.25
N ALA A 137 5.63 5.10 6.05
CA ALA A 137 5.97 4.29 4.89
C ALA A 137 7.47 4.20 4.54
N GLY A 138 8.02 3.02 4.70
CA GLY A 138 9.28 2.65 4.07
C GLY A 138 9.08 2.21 2.63
N GLY A 139 8.04 1.41 2.35
CA GLY A 139 7.71 0.93 1.01
C GLY A 139 7.05 2.00 0.14
N LEU A 140 5.76 2.22 0.32
CA LEU A 140 4.96 3.12 -0.53
C LEU A 140 4.19 4.15 0.30
N TYR A 141 4.48 5.43 0.10
CA TYR A 141 3.65 6.54 0.57
C TYR A 141 2.78 7.07 -0.57
N PHE A 142 1.49 7.11 -0.35
CA PHE A 142 0.53 7.59 -1.33
C PHE A 142 -0.42 8.62 -0.68
N ALA A 143 -0.50 9.82 -1.26
CA ALA A 143 -1.42 10.87 -0.82
C ALA A 143 -2.17 11.43 -2.03
N GLY A 144 -3.05 10.61 -2.62
CA GLY A 144 -3.72 10.94 -3.88
C GLY A 144 -5.19 10.53 -3.90
N ASN A 145 -5.71 10.29 -5.10
CA ASN A 145 -7.12 9.91 -5.27
C ASN A 145 -7.27 8.38 -5.15
N THR A 146 -6.70 7.63 -6.08
CA THR A 146 -6.89 6.18 -6.18
C THR A 146 -5.57 5.44 -6.14
N LEU A 147 -5.46 4.47 -5.23
CA LEU A 147 -4.34 3.53 -5.16
C LEU A 147 -4.84 2.11 -5.42
N VAL A 148 -4.23 1.43 -6.40
CA VAL A 148 -4.43 0.01 -6.64
C VAL A 148 -3.11 -0.73 -6.49
N VAL A 149 -3.07 -1.71 -5.60
CA VAL A 149 -1.93 -2.61 -5.38
C VAL A 149 -2.39 -4.02 -5.69
N ASP A 150 -1.82 -4.65 -6.71
CA ASP A 150 -2.23 -5.97 -7.17
C ASP A 150 -1.04 -6.90 -7.34
N SER A 151 -1.10 -8.08 -6.74
CA SER A 151 -0.06 -9.11 -6.85
C SER A 151 1.33 -8.61 -6.44
N CYS A 152 1.40 -7.79 -5.37
CA CYS A 152 2.63 -7.20 -4.87
C CYS A 152 3.08 -7.84 -3.56
N GLN A 153 4.36 -7.64 -3.23
CA GLN A 153 4.94 -8.02 -1.95
C GLN A 153 5.57 -6.81 -1.27
N PHE A 154 5.38 -6.67 0.03
CA PHE A 154 5.99 -5.65 0.88
C PHE A 154 6.76 -6.35 1.98
N ILE A 155 8.09 -6.36 1.88
CA ILE A 155 8.95 -7.19 2.72
C ILE A 155 9.98 -6.32 3.45
N ASP A 156 10.07 -6.49 4.77
CA ASP A 156 11.06 -5.86 5.64
C ASP A 156 11.15 -4.34 5.45
N ASN A 157 9.99 -3.67 5.27
CA ASN A 157 9.96 -2.21 5.21
C ASN A 157 9.82 -1.64 6.63
N GLU A 158 10.51 -0.53 6.90
CA GLU A 158 10.53 0.14 8.19
C GLU A 158 10.04 1.59 8.12
N SER A 159 9.34 2.05 9.15
CA SER A 159 8.95 3.46 9.27
C SER A 159 8.92 3.95 10.71
N GLY A 160 8.93 5.27 10.86
CA GLY A 160 8.89 5.91 12.17
C GLY A 160 7.51 6.12 12.74
N SER A 161 6.45 6.11 11.93
CA SER A 161 5.11 6.41 12.43
C SER A 161 4.03 5.41 12.02
N GLY A 162 4.27 4.57 11.03
CA GLY A 162 3.31 3.54 10.62
C GLY A 162 3.21 3.34 9.12
N GLY A 163 2.41 2.36 8.71
CA GLY A 163 2.25 1.97 7.33
C GLY A 163 3.56 1.61 6.66
N SER A 164 4.44 0.87 7.33
CA SER A 164 5.81 0.63 6.85
C SER A 164 5.81 0.01 5.46
N GLY A 165 4.90 -0.92 5.17
CA GLY A 165 4.65 -1.38 3.81
C GLY A 165 4.00 -0.28 2.97
N ILE A 166 2.80 0.16 3.36
CA ILE A 166 2.00 1.17 2.66
C ILE A 166 1.40 2.15 3.66
N CYS A 167 1.59 3.43 3.45
CA CYS A 167 0.77 4.47 4.07
C CYS A 167 0.00 5.21 2.98
N ALA A 168 -1.32 5.08 3.00
CA ALA A 168 -2.21 5.74 2.07
C ALA A 168 -3.05 6.81 2.80
N ARG A 169 -3.05 8.03 2.24
CA ARG A 169 -3.95 9.14 2.55
C ARG A 169 -4.75 9.43 1.29
N ALA A 170 -5.74 8.60 1.02
CA ALA A 170 -6.36 8.53 -0.28
C ALA A 170 -7.87 8.37 -0.21
N LYS A 171 -8.54 8.68 -1.31
CA LYS A 171 -9.98 8.47 -1.48
C LYS A 171 -10.33 7.00 -1.57
N ASP A 172 -9.67 6.30 -2.50
CA ASP A 172 -9.93 4.90 -2.76
C ASP A 172 -8.65 4.08 -2.73
N VAL A 173 -8.59 3.08 -1.88
CA VAL A 173 -7.46 2.16 -1.78
C VAL A 173 -7.95 0.73 -1.98
N THR A 174 -7.37 0.06 -2.95
CA THR A 174 -7.58 -1.37 -3.20
C THR A 174 -6.24 -2.09 -3.13
N VAL A 175 -6.15 -3.07 -2.23
CA VAL A 175 -4.99 -3.96 -2.10
C VAL A 175 -5.47 -5.38 -2.28
N ARG A 176 -4.94 -6.10 -3.28
CA ARG A 176 -5.38 -7.45 -3.54
C ARG A 176 -4.25 -8.38 -3.96
N ASN A 177 -4.46 -9.68 -3.72
CA ASN A 177 -3.52 -10.74 -4.11
C ASN A 177 -2.09 -10.49 -3.63
N SER A 178 -1.93 -9.81 -2.50
CA SER A 178 -0.65 -9.26 -2.07
C SER A 178 -0.17 -9.85 -0.74
N TYR A 179 1.13 -9.73 -0.49
CA TYR A 179 1.80 -10.33 0.65
C TYR A 179 2.61 -9.28 1.42
N PHE A 180 2.45 -9.27 2.74
CA PHE A 180 3.11 -8.32 3.64
C PHE A 180 3.85 -9.12 4.72
N ASP A 181 5.19 -9.04 4.76
CA ASP A 181 6.01 -9.80 5.68
C ASP A 181 7.07 -8.93 6.36
N GLY A 182 7.14 -9.03 7.69
CA GLY A 182 8.22 -8.43 8.46
C GLY A 182 8.27 -6.90 8.40
N ASN A 183 7.18 -6.22 8.02
CA ASN A 183 7.16 -4.76 8.04
C ASN A 183 7.11 -4.27 9.49
N TYR A 184 7.95 -3.28 9.81
CA TYR A 184 8.19 -2.86 11.19
C TYR A 184 8.04 -1.35 11.38
N VAL A 185 7.38 -0.97 12.47
CA VAL A 185 7.31 0.42 12.94
C VAL A 185 8.11 0.56 14.23
N TYR A 186 9.08 1.45 14.27
CA TYR A 186 9.96 1.58 15.43
C TYR A 186 9.50 2.63 16.48
N SER A 187 8.48 3.43 16.16
CA SER A 187 7.94 4.41 17.11
C SER A 187 6.86 3.81 18.00
N ASN A 188 6.92 4.09 19.29
CA ASN A 188 5.90 3.69 20.27
C ASN A 188 4.49 4.27 19.99
N TYR A 189 4.38 5.24 19.09
CA TYR A 189 3.12 5.86 18.68
C TYR A 189 2.66 5.41 17.29
N GLY A 190 3.39 4.49 16.66
CA GLY A 190 3.07 4.04 15.33
C GLY A 190 1.84 3.14 15.28
N THR A 191 1.21 3.06 14.11
CA THR A 191 0.05 2.22 13.84
C THR A 191 0.22 1.49 12.50
N GLY A 192 -0.44 0.32 12.33
CA GLY A 192 -0.53 -0.39 11.07
C GLY A 192 0.82 -0.70 10.41
N ALA A 193 1.55 -1.70 10.88
CA ALA A 193 2.88 -1.98 10.34
C ALA A 193 2.86 -2.24 8.83
N ALA A 194 1.91 -3.01 8.33
CA ALA A 194 1.84 -3.35 6.92
C ALA A 194 1.11 -2.28 6.09
N LEU A 195 -0.04 -1.82 6.55
CA LEU A 195 -0.94 -0.97 5.77
C LEU A 195 -1.67 0.05 6.66
N ILE A 196 -1.59 1.31 6.29
CA ILE A 196 -2.48 2.37 6.80
C ILE A 196 -3.33 2.94 5.67
N GLN A 197 -4.63 3.15 5.94
CA GLN A 197 -5.52 4.01 5.16
C GLN A 197 -6.19 5.02 6.11
N ALA A 198 -5.82 6.28 6.00
CA ALA A 198 -6.27 7.33 6.89
C ALA A 198 -7.24 8.35 6.26
N GLY A 199 -7.79 8.07 5.07
CA GLY A 199 -8.62 9.03 4.33
C GLY A 199 -7.79 10.16 3.70
N VAL A 200 -8.45 11.22 3.25
CA VAL A 200 -7.79 12.33 2.53
C VAL A 200 -7.51 13.50 3.47
N ASN A 201 -6.38 14.15 3.30
CA ASN A 201 -5.94 15.28 4.14
C ASN A 201 -6.93 16.46 4.26
N ASN A 202 -7.92 16.54 3.38
CA ASN A 202 -8.90 17.65 3.36
C ASN A 202 -10.22 17.33 4.09
N GLY A 203 -10.29 16.21 4.82
CA GLY A 203 -11.50 15.78 5.51
C GLY A 203 -12.48 14.98 4.65
N ASP A 204 -12.15 14.70 3.39
CA ASP A 204 -12.92 13.77 2.56
C ASP A 204 -12.73 12.35 3.08
N ALA A 205 -13.81 11.59 3.13
CA ALA A 205 -13.77 10.20 3.56
C ALA A 205 -13.04 9.32 2.54
N GLY A 206 -12.29 8.33 3.05
CA GLY A 206 -11.62 7.33 2.25
C GLY A 206 -12.31 5.97 2.30
N SER A 207 -12.03 5.12 1.31
CA SER A 207 -12.44 3.72 1.30
C SER A 207 -11.24 2.79 1.23
N LEU A 208 -11.34 1.61 1.88
CA LEU A 208 -10.34 0.55 1.87
C LEU A 208 -10.96 -0.78 1.47
N LEU A 209 -10.43 -1.38 0.41
CA LEU A 209 -10.68 -2.78 0.07
C LEU A 209 -9.37 -3.58 0.15
N VAL A 210 -9.34 -4.61 0.98
CA VAL A 210 -8.25 -5.58 1.06
C VAL A 210 -8.82 -6.96 0.79
N GLU A 211 -8.35 -7.63 -0.26
CA GLU A 211 -8.83 -8.94 -0.63
C GLU A 211 -7.73 -9.93 -1.03
N ASN A 212 -7.88 -11.19 -0.65
CA ASN A 212 -6.93 -12.26 -0.99
C ASN A 212 -5.48 -11.94 -0.61
N CYS A 213 -5.27 -11.30 0.54
CA CYS A 213 -3.94 -10.89 1.01
C CYS A 213 -3.48 -11.74 2.20
N THR A 214 -2.16 -11.78 2.37
CA THR A 214 -1.54 -12.38 3.56
C THR A 214 -0.70 -11.34 4.28
N PHE A 215 -0.88 -11.26 5.60
CA PHE A 215 -0.14 -10.41 6.52
C PHE A 215 0.58 -11.31 7.52
N TYR A 216 1.91 -11.32 7.46
CA TYR A 216 2.73 -12.24 8.22
C TYR A 216 3.84 -11.49 8.97
N ARG A 217 3.95 -11.69 10.28
CA ARG A 217 5.01 -11.13 11.13
C ARG A 217 5.22 -9.62 10.99
N ASN A 218 4.16 -8.85 10.77
CA ASN A 218 4.27 -7.40 10.82
C ASN A 218 4.22 -6.94 12.28
N ASP A 219 5.07 -5.97 12.63
CA ASP A 219 5.26 -5.58 14.03
C ASP A 219 5.18 -4.06 14.22
N VAL A 220 4.41 -3.65 15.24
CA VAL A 220 4.26 -2.24 15.62
C VAL A 220 4.11 -2.11 17.12
N PRO A 221 4.89 -1.24 17.79
CA PRO A 221 4.73 -1.00 19.23
C PRO A 221 3.41 -0.34 19.63
N GLY A 222 2.68 0.21 18.66
CA GLY A 222 1.38 0.89 18.86
C GLY A 222 0.17 0.00 18.55
N ALA A 223 -0.88 0.58 17.99
CA ALA A 223 -2.13 -0.10 17.66
C ALA A 223 -2.20 -0.59 16.20
N GLY A 224 -2.92 -1.70 15.94
CA GLY A 224 -3.15 -2.21 14.59
C GLY A 224 -1.92 -2.87 13.98
N THR A 225 -1.66 -4.12 14.33
CA THR A 225 -0.39 -4.78 13.99
C THR A 225 -0.18 -4.96 12.49
N ALA A 226 -1.23 -5.20 11.71
CA ALA A 226 -1.13 -5.32 10.26
C ALA A 226 -1.80 -4.17 9.52
N ILE A 227 -3.08 -3.93 9.77
CA ILE A 227 -3.88 -2.89 9.09
C ILE A 227 -4.39 -1.88 10.12
N SER A 228 -4.30 -0.59 9.81
CA SER A 228 -4.91 0.47 10.61
C SER A 228 -5.62 1.51 9.73
N THR A 229 -6.69 2.11 10.24
CA THR A 229 -7.30 3.30 9.64
C THR A 229 -6.82 4.60 10.29
N SER A 230 -6.02 4.53 11.33
CA SER A 230 -5.44 5.70 12.00
C SER A 230 -4.00 5.94 11.55
N ASP A 231 -3.69 7.18 11.19
CA ASP A 231 -2.34 7.63 10.91
C ASP A 231 -1.85 8.51 12.08
N ALA A 232 -1.02 7.93 12.95
CA ALA A 232 -0.49 8.61 14.13
C ALA A 232 0.30 9.88 13.80
N ALA A 233 0.89 9.99 12.60
CA ALA A 233 1.66 11.18 12.22
C ALA A 233 0.79 12.41 11.97
N VAL A 234 -0.49 12.23 11.66
CA VAL A 234 -1.44 13.33 11.41
C VAL A 234 -2.57 13.40 12.44
N GLY A 235 -2.72 12.36 13.27
CA GLY A 235 -3.66 12.35 14.38
C GLY A 235 -5.13 12.37 13.97
N TYR A 236 -5.46 11.90 12.76
CA TYR A 236 -6.84 11.74 12.32
C TYR A 236 -7.01 10.53 11.39
N SER A 237 -8.25 10.09 11.34
CA SER A 237 -8.73 9.07 10.43
C SER A 237 -10.10 9.52 9.92
N ASN A 238 -10.32 9.39 8.62
CA ASN A 238 -11.63 9.61 8.02
C ASN A 238 -11.87 8.55 6.94
N VAL A 239 -12.35 7.38 7.37
CA VAL A 239 -12.62 6.26 6.47
C VAL A 239 -14.09 5.89 6.59
N GLU A 240 -14.83 5.87 5.49
CA GLU A 240 -16.26 5.55 5.45
C GLU A 240 -16.54 4.06 5.20
N SER A 241 -15.60 3.35 4.58
CA SER A 241 -15.76 1.92 4.28
C SER A 241 -14.46 1.16 4.40
N VAL A 242 -14.47 0.09 5.17
CA VAL A 242 -13.35 -0.85 5.29
C VAL A 242 -13.86 -2.25 4.95
N LYS A 243 -13.28 -2.87 3.93
CA LYS A 243 -13.61 -4.25 3.53
C LYS A 243 -12.35 -5.09 3.52
N VAL A 244 -12.31 -6.11 4.38
CA VAL A 244 -11.22 -7.08 4.46
C VAL A 244 -11.81 -8.46 4.22
N VAL A 245 -11.44 -9.07 3.09
CA VAL A 245 -12.09 -10.27 2.58
C VAL A 245 -11.09 -11.32 2.14
N ASN A 246 -11.28 -12.57 2.54
CA ASN A 246 -10.42 -13.71 2.16
C ASN A 246 -8.93 -13.50 2.49
N CYS A 247 -8.63 -12.84 3.59
CA CYS A 247 -7.26 -12.55 4.00
C CYS A 247 -6.79 -13.48 5.12
N THR A 248 -5.48 -13.61 5.24
CA THR A 248 -4.82 -14.38 6.29
C THR A 248 -3.88 -13.49 7.09
N PHE A 249 -4.02 -13.51 8.41
CA PHE A 249 -3.22 -12.75 9.37
C PHE A 249 -2.53 -13.72 10.31
N VAL A 250 -1.20 -13.75 10.31
CA VAL A 250 -0.43 -14.72 11.10
C VAL A 250 0.76 -14.05 11.78
N GLY A 251 0.88 -14.23 13.09
CA GLY A 251 2.05 -13.79 13.85
C GLY A 251 2.32 -12.28 13.77
N ASN A 252 1.26 -11.47 13.59
CA ASN A 252 1.42 -10.02 13.64
C ASN A 252 1.40 -9.56 15.09
N THR A 253 2.45 -8.86 15.51
CA THR A 253 2.72 -8.60 16.92
C THR A 253 2.84 -7.11 17.21
N SER A 254 2.73 -6.81 18.49
CA SER A 254 3.06 -5.52 19.05
C SER A 254 3.99 -5.72 20.21
N GLU A 255 5.27 -5.65 19.97
CA GLU A 255 6.21 -5.58 21.06
C GLU A 255 6.07 -4.22 21.76
N ALA A 256 5.21 -4.16 22.78
CA ALA A 256 5.15 -3.02 23.66
C ALA A 256 6.54 -2.82 24.30
N VAL A 257 7.28 -1.83 23.81
CA VAL A 257 8.48 -1.38 24.51
C VAL A 257 7.99 -0.76 25.81
N TYR A 258 8.07 -1.54 26.90
CA TYR A 258 7.77 -1.07 28.24
C TYR A 258 8.74 0.05 28.61
N THR A 259 8.29 1.27 28.47
CA THR A 259 8.95 2.42 29.08
C THR A 259 8.29 2.63 30.45
N PRO A 260 9.03 2.53 31.57
CA PRO A 260 8.47 2.60 32.93
C PRO A 260 7.68 3.87 33.25
N ASP A 261 7.80 4.90 32.45
CA ASP A 261 7.22 6.23 32.69
C ASP A 261 5.93 6.52 31.95
N ILE A 262 5.44 5.58 31.12
CA ILE A 262 4.16 5.72 30.41
C ILE A 262 3.27 4.56 30.85
N GLU A 263 2.38 4.80 31.81
CA GLU A 263 1.21 3.95 32.06
C GLU A 263 0.25 4.04 30.83
N SER A 264 0.72 3.78 29.63
CA SER A 264 -0.16 3.53 28.52
C SER A 264 -0.52 2.06 28.56
N SER A 265 -1.72 1.77 28.99
CA SER A 265 -2.36 0.48 28.82
C SER A 265 -2.55 0.21 27.30
N VAL A 266 -1.47 -0.20 26.65
CA VAL A 266 -1.50 -0.65 25.24
C VAL A 266 -1.99 -2.10 25.23
N SER A 267 -3.17 -2.32 25.75
CA SER A 267 -3.70 -3.66 26.02
C SER A 267 -4.82 -4.08 25.05
N ASN A 268 -4.91 -3.51 23.85
CA ASN A 268 -5.93 -3.93 22.91
C ASN A 268 -5.46 -3.76 21.48
N GLN A 269 -4.68 -4.70 21.01
CA GLN A 269 -4.10 -4.62 19.67
C GLN A 269 -4.68 -5.68 18.77
N GLY A 270 -5.35 -5.26 17.69
CA GLY A 270 -5.88 -6.15 16.68
C GLY A 270 -4.98 -6.21 15.46
N ALA A 271 -4.92 -7.34 14.78
CA ALA A 271 -4.31 -7.43 13.47
C ALA A 271 -4.95 -6.41 12.50
N ILE A 272 -6.22 -6.14 12.68
CA ILE A 272 -6.95 -5.04 12.05
C ILE A 272 -7.40 -4.06 13.13
N ASP A 273 -7.07 -2.79 12.98
CA ASP A 273 -7.49 -1.69 13.84
C ASP A 273 -8.28 -0.64 13.03
N VAL A 274 -9.55 -0.48 13.36
CA VAL A 274 -10.41 0.56 12.79
C VAL A 274 -10.81 1.51 13.91
N THR A 275 -10.12 2.63 14.00
CA THR A 275 -10.33 3.64 15.02
C THR A 275 -10.61 5.00 14.39
N GLU A 276 -11.25 5.88 15.15
CA GLU A 276 -11.52 7.28 14.80
C GLU A 276 -12.36 7.48 13.51
N SER A 277 -12.98 6.42 12.99
CA SER A 277 -13.83 6.48 11.79
C SER A 277 -15.30 6.47 12.20
N ALA A 278 -15.87 7.65 12.50
CA ALA A 278 -17.15 7.81 13.20
C ALA A 278 -18.36 7.15 12.53
N ASP A 279 -18.39 7.02 11.21
CA ASP A 279 -19.53 6.50 10.43
C ASP A 279 -19.12 5.34 9.50
N ALA A 280 -17.96 4.71 9.73
CA ALA A 280 -17.44 3.67 8.84
C ALA A 280 -18.32 2.42 8.81
N THR A 281 -18.56 1.88 7.62
CA THR A 281 -19.09 0.54 7.44
C THR A 281 -17.95 -0.46 7.28
N ILE A 282 -17.90 -1.48 8.16
CA ILE A 282 -16.77 -2.42 8.25
C ILE A 282 -17.25 -3.82 7.89
N TYR A 283 -16.61 -4.43 6.91
CA TYR A 283 -16.81 -5.82 6.50
C TYR A 283 -15.55 -6.62 6.74
N VAL A 284 -15.61 -7.63 7.59
CA VAL A 284 -14.53 -8.60 7.87
C VAL A 284 -15.07 -9.99 7.55
N ILE A 285 -14.74 -10.51 6.37
CA ILE A 285 -15.43 -11.67 5.80
C ILE A 285 -14.44 -12.73 5.32
N ASN A 286 -14.65 -14.00 5.72
CA ASN A 286 -13.84 -15.14 5.28
C ASN A 286 -12.34 -15.00 5.59
N ASN A 287 -11.96 -14.36 6.68
CA ASN A 287 -10.56 -14.19 7.05
C ASN A 287 -10.10 -15.25 8.06
N THR A 288 -8.80 -15.47 8.08
CA THR A 288 -8.14 -16.31 9.11
C THR A 288 -7.19 -15.44 9.95
N PHE A 289 -7.33 -15.51 11.27
CA PHE A 289 -6.48 -14.84 12.25
C PHE A 289 -5.84 -15.92 13.13
N TYR A 290 -4.54 -16.04 13.07
CA TYR A 290 -3.79 -17.03 13.83
C TYR A 290 -2.53 -16.42 14.45
N ASP A 291 -2.31 -16.66 15.74
CA ASP A 291 -1.09 -16.27 16.47
C ASP A 291 -0.75 -14.77 16.36
N ASN A 292 -1.77 -13.91 16.34
CA ASN A 292 -1.60 -12.46 16.42
C ASN A 292 -1.83 -11.99 17.85
N ASP A 293 -1.36 -10.82 18.23
CA ASP A 293 -1.65 -10.23 19.54
C ASP A 293 -3.14 -9.97 19.78
N GLY A 294 -3.89 -9.80 18.74
CA GLY A 294 -5.35 -9.73 18.68
C GLY A 294 -5.86 -9.86 17.26
N ALA A 295 -7.15 -10.15 17.09
CA ALA A 295 -7.72 -10.29 15.75
C ALA A 295 -8.25 -8.96 15.20
N LEU A 296 -9.12 -8.29 15.94
CA LEU A 296 -9.81 -7.10 15.47
C LEU A 296 -10.02 -6.13 16.63
N ARG A 297 -9.63 -4.88 16.44
CA ARG A 297 -9.97 -3.76 17.31
C ARG A 297 -10.85 -2.78 16.54
N ILE A 298 -11.94 -2.37 17.14
CA ILE A 298 -12.85 -1.36 16.63
C ILE A 298 -13.07 -0.34 17.75
N GLY A 299 -12.52 0.85 17.56
CA GLY A 299 -12.71 1.96 18.49
C GLY A 299 -13.68 2.98 17.93
N ASP A 300 -14.40 3.69 18.81
CA ASP A 300 -15.19 4.90 18.57
C ASP A 300 -16.01 4.92 17.26
N ILE A 301 -16.67 3.81 16.92
CA ILE A 301 -17.64 3.76 15.83
C ILE A 301 -18.98 4.19 16.39
N TYR A 302 -19.37 5.43 16.14
CA TYR A 302 -20.59 5.98 16.72
C TYR A 302 -21.87 5.65 15.93
N LYS A 303 -21.78 5.37 14.61
CA LYS A 303 -22.94 5.15 13.75
C LYS A 303 -22.73 4.13 12.64
N GLY A 304 -21.53 3.56 12.54
CA GLY A 304 -21.17 2.62 11.49
C GLY A 304 -21.78 1.23 11.68
N GLU A 305 -21.68 0.40 10.66
CA GLU A 305 -22.12 -0.99 10.66
C GLU A 305 -20.90 -1.92 10.66
N LEU A 306 -20.92 -2.93 11.54
CA LEU A 306 -19.93 -4.02 11.52
C LEU A 306 -20.57 -5.30 11.04
N VAL A 307 -20.03 -5.87 9.96
CA VAL A 307 -20.41 -7.17 9.43
C VAL A 307 -19.23 -8.13 9.52
N MET A 308 -19.33 -9.14 10.38
CA MET A 308 -18.35 -10.21 10.52
C MET A 308 -18.96 -11.55 10.10
N LEU A 309 -18.42 -12.19 9.06
CA LEU A 309 -18.94 -13.44 8.54
C LEU A 309 -17.83 -14.44 8.23
N ASN A 310 -18.02 -15.69 8.65
CA ASN A 310 -17.15 -16.82 8.30
C ASN A 310 -15.66 -16.62 8.61
N ASN A 311 -15.33 -15.88 9.66
CA ASN A 311 -13.93 -15.72 10.06
C ASN A 311 -13.49 -16.87 10.97
N LEU A 312 -12.24 -17.31 10.79
CA LEU A 312 -11.58 -18.26 11.66
C LEU A 312 -10.61 -17.50 12.57
N ILE A 313 -10.85 -17.51 13.87
CA ILE A 313 -10.05 -16.78 14.87
C ILE A 313 -9.58 -17.78 15.93
N PHE A 314 -8.28 -18.03 16.02
CA PHE A 314 -7.74 -18.97 16.99
C PHE A 314 -6.28 -18.66 17.36
N ALA A 315 -5.89 -19.01 18.60
CA ALA A 315 -4.55 -18.79 19.14
C ALA A 315 -4.05 -17.33 19.06
N ASN A 316 -4.97 -16.36 19.06
CA ASN A 316 -4.59 -14.95 19.16
C ASN A 316 -4.57 -14.52 20.63
N GLY A 317 -3.82 -13.44 20.94
CA GLY A 317 -3.86 -12.78 22.24
C GLY A 317 -5.28 -12.29 22.59
N ALA A 318 -5.48 -12.02 23.88
CA ALA A 318 -6.77 -11.61 24.41
C ALA A 318 -7.03 -10.11 24.26
#